data_7815ee5e44efc5699c377d61f606b362
#
_entry.id   7815ee5e44efc5699c377d61f606b362
#
_cell.length_a   1.000
_cell.length_b   1.000
_cell.length_c   1.000
_cell.angle_alpha   90.00
_cell.angle_beta   90.00
_cell.angle_gamma   90.00
#
_symmetry.space_group_name_H-M   'P 1'
#
loop_
_entity.id
_entity.type
_entity.pdbx_description
1 polymer ?
#
loop_
_entity_poly.entity_id
_entity_poly.type
_entity_poly.pdbx_seq_one_letter_code
_entity_poly.pdbx_strand_id
1 'polypeptide(L)'
;MLEYMKQVGRPQACVGWYHSHPGFGCWLSMVDVQTQKSFEQLGARSVAVVIDPVQSVKGRVIMDCFRSIHMNNMMMNSEPRISTGNDYWTKTKPDRMARLRGLNKIYYNMSIQSTCVDEREVNMMQSLRADSWTKRL
;
A
#
# COMPACT_ATOMS: atom_id res chain seq x y z
N MET A 1 -2.54 20.24 8.26
CA MET A 1 -2.52 19.02 9.10
C MET A 1 -1.19 18.82 9.83
N LEU A 2 -0.04 18.81 9.16
CA LEU A 2 1.28 18.67 9.82
C LEU A 2 1.61 19.81 10.79
N GLU A 3 1.24 21.06 10.45
CA GLU A 3 1.39 22.21 11.37
C GLU A 3 0.51 22.07 12.61
N TYR A 4 -0.72 21.61 12.45
CA TYR A 4 -1.62 21.36 13.59
C TYR A 4 -1.05 20.28 14.53
N MET A 5 -0.47 19.22 13.99
CA MET A 5 0.16 18.17 14.79
C MET A 5 1.38 18.69 15.58
N LYS A 6 2.15 19.60 15.00
CA LYS A 6 3.23 20.28 15.73
C LYS A 6 2.71 21.16 16.89
N GLN A 7 1.60 21.87 16.66
CA GLN A 7 0.97 22.73 17.69
C GLN A 7 0.43 21.94 18.88
N VAL A 8 -0.07 20.70 18.64
CA VAL A 8 -0.57 19.82 19.71
C VAL A 8 0.52 18.96 20.35
N GLY A 9 1.80 19.27 20.10
CA GLY A 9 2.93 18.57 20.72
C GLY A 9 3.14 17.13 20.21
N ARG A 10 2.62 16.81 19.03
CA ARG A 10 2.82 15.50 18.36
C ARG A 10 3.73 15.67 17.14
N PRO A 11 5.05 15.58 17.27
CA PRO A 11 6.00 15.78 16.18
C PRO A 11 6.13 14.55 15.29
N GLN A 12 5.01 13.93 14.93
CA GLN A 12 5.01 12.77 14.04
C GLN A 12 5.20 13.24 12.59
N ALA A 13 6.06 12.54 11.87
CA ALA A 13 6.25 12.75 10.45
C ALA A 13 5.23 11.93 9.65
N CYS A 14 4.75 12.48 8.54
CA CYS A 14 3.95 11.72 7.58
C CYS A 14 4.88 10.73 6.87
N VAL A 15 4.57 9.44 6.96
CA VAL A 15 5.36 8.36 6.36
C VAL A 15 4.73 7.79 5.10
N GLY A 16 3.57 8.29 4.69
CA GLY A 16 2.87 7.84 3.50
C GLY A 16 1.38 8.16 3.53
N TRP A 17 0.65 7.55 2.65
CA TRP A 17 -0.78 7.74 2.48
C TRP A 17 -1.44 6.43 2.05
N TYR A 18 -2.74 6.36 2.19
CA TYR A 18 -3.51 5.20 1.78
C TYR A 18 -4.82 5.62 1.12
N HIS A 19 -5.34 4.77 0.24
CA HIS A 19 -6.66 4.91 -0.38
C HIS A 19 -7.23 3.55 -0.77
N SER A 20 -8.49 3.54 -1.15
CA SER A 20 -9.20 2.31 -1.53
C SER A 20 -9.50 2.25 -3.02
N HIS A 21 -9.39 1.04 -3.59
CA HIS A 21 -9.85 0.68 -4.92
C HIS A 21 -10.95 -0.39 -4.84
N PRO A 22 -12.21 -0.04 -4.51
CA PRO A 22 -13.26 -1.03 -4.26
C PRO A 22 -13.55 -1.88 -5.49
N GLY A 23 -13.18 -3.17 -5.46
CA GLY A 23 -13.39 -4.13 -6.54
C GLY A 23 -12.44 -4.05 -7.72
N PHE A 24 -11.47 -3.12 -7.70
CA PHE A 24 -10.53 -2.90 -8.81
C PHE A 24 -9.15 -3.50 -8.59
N GLY A 25 -8.89 -4.09 -7.43
CA GLY A 25 -7.57 -4.60 -7.05
C GLY A 25 -6.57 -3.51 -6.68
N CYS A 26 -5.39 -3.94 -6.26
CA CYS A 26 -4.33 -3.05 -5.75
C CYS A 26 -3.35 -2.69 -6.87
N TRP A 27 -3.37 -1.44 -7.29
CA TRP A 27 -2.48 -0.84 -8.28
C TRP A 27 -2.52 0.69 -8.15
N LEU A 28 -1.62 1.41 -8.81
CA LEU A 28 -1.62 2.88 -8.81
C LEU A 28 -2.06 3.41 -10.16
N SER A 29 -3.03 4.33 -10.15
CA SER A 29 -3.38 5.15 -11.31
C SER A 29 -2.27 6.19 -11.58
N MET A 30 -2.32 6.86 -12.71
CA MET A 30 -1.35 7.93 -13.02
C MET A 30 -1.42 9.08 -12.01
N VAL A 31 -2.62 9.38 -11.51
CA VAL A 31 -2.80 10.40 -10.45
C VAL A 31 -2.17 9.93 -9.14
N ASP A 32 -2.36 8.66 -8.79
CA ASP A 32 -1.77 8.07 -7.59
C ASP A 32 -0.24 8.06 -7.67
N VAL A 33 0.32 7.76 -8.85
CA VAL A 33 1.78 7.83 -9.08
C VAL A 33 2.30 9.26 -8.90
N GLN A 34 1.59 10.26 -9.38
CA GLN A 34 1.98 11.67 -9.18
C GLN A 34 1.90 12.06 -7.70
N THR A 35 0.83 11.65 -7.03
CA THR A 35 0.66 11.85 -5.58
C THR A 35 1.79 11.20 -4.82
N GLN A 36 2.13 9.95 -5.14
CA GLN A 36 3.23 9.23 -4.50
C GLN A 36 4.58 9.95 -4.71
N LYS A 37 4.86 10.41 -5.90
CA LYS A 37 6.08 11.20 -6.18
C LYS A 37 6.15 12.46 -5.31
N SER A 38 5.03 13.16 -5.13
CA SER A 38 4.96 14.33 -4.27
C SER A 38 5.22 13.98 -2.80
N PHE A 39 4.69 12.87 -2.31
CA PHE A 39 4.98 12.38 -0.97
C PHE A 39 6.44 11.96 -0.81
N GLU A 40 7.05 11.34 -1.81
CA GLU A 40 8.46 10.97 -1.79
C GLU A 40 9.41 12.17 -1.81
N GLN A 41 8.97 13.32 -2.37
CA GLN A 41 9.71 14.59 -2.26
C GLN A 41 9.70 15.14 -0.84
N LEU A 42 8.61 14.96 -0.09
CA LEU A 42 8.49 15.37 1.31
C LEU A 42 9.24 14.43 2.25
N GLY A 43 9.26 13.14 1.93
CA GLY A 43 9.95 12.12 2.68
C GLY A 43 10.38 10.96 1.80
N ALA A 44 11.69 10.79 1.62
CA ALA A 44 12.27 9.81 0.70
C ALA A 44 11.83 8.35 0.95
N ARG A 45 11.26 8.05 2.12
CA ARG A 45 10.73 6.72 2.49
C ARG A 45 9.21 6.63 2.47
N SER A 46 8.51 7.65 1.96
CA SER A 46 7.05 7.65 1.87
C SER A 46 6.53 6.51 1.01
N VAL A 47 5.40 5.94 1.41
CA VAL A 47 4.77 4.80 0.77
C VAL A 47 3.31 5.09 0.45
N ALA A 48 2.79 4.44 -0.61
CA ALA A 48 1.36 4.42 -0.91
C ALA A 48 0.81 3.04 -0.59
N VAL A 49 -0.28 2.98 0.17
CA VAL A 49 -1.01 1.75 0.46
C VAL A 49 -2.35 1.78 -0.24
N VAL A 50 -2.64 0.74 -1.02
CA VAL A 50 -3.93 0.56 -1.69
C VAL A 50 -4.64 -0.63 -1.09
N ILE A 51 -5.92 -0.46 -0.76
CA ILE A 51 -6.76 -1.47 -0.14
C ILE A 51 -7.96 -1.74 -1.04
N ASP A 52 -8.26 -3.00 -1.30
CA ASP A 52 -9.51 -3.38 -1.95
C ASP A 52 -10.50 -3.96 -0.91
N PRO A 53 -11.46 -3.16 -0.43
CA PRO A 53 -12.40 -3.61 0.59
C PRO A 53 -13.40 -4.65 0.05
N VAL A 54 -13.73 -4.62 -1.24
CA VAL A 54 -14.69 -5.56 -1.85
C VAL A 54 -14.10 -6.96 -1.97
N GLN A 55 -12.81 -7.07 -2.28
CA GLN A 55 -12.11 -8.35 -2.36
C GLN A 55 -11.58 -8.81 -1.00
N SER A 56 -11.63 -7.95 0.03
CA SER A 56 -11.21 -8.28 1.40
C SER A 56 -12.31 -9.06 2.12
N VAL A 57 -12.46 -10.34 1.79
CA VAL A 57 -13.52 -11.22 2.30
C VAL A 57 -12.94 -12.45 3.02
N LYS A 58 -13.74 -13.11 3.84
CA LYS A 58 -13.39 -14.34 4.54
C LYS A 58 -12.13 -14.21 5.42
N GLY A 59 -12.00 -13.11 6.15
CA GLY A 59 -10.87 -12.85 7.05
C GLY A 59 -9.56 -12.54 6.33
N ARG A 60 -9.62 -12.20 5.06
CA ARG A 60 -8.48 -11.79 4.23
C ARG A 60 -8.55 -10.29 3.97
N VAL A 61 -7.48 -9.58 4.20
CA VAL A 61 -7.34 -8.18 3.78
C VAL A 61 -6.51 -8.15 2.50
N ILE A 62 -7.10 -7.60 1.43
CA ILE A 62 -6.40 -7.40 0.16
C ILE A 62 -5.85 -5.98 0.16
N MET A 63 -4.55 -5.87 0.33
CA MET A 63 -3.83 -4.61 0.29
C MET A 63 -2.44 -4.81 -0.29
N ASP A 64 -1.93 -3.78 -0.95
CA ASP A 64 -0.56 -3.72 -1.44
C ASP A 64 0.05 -2.36 -1.11
N CYS A 65 1.36 -2.35 -0.94
CA CYS A 65 2.15 -1.17 -0.67
C CYS A 65 3.07 -0.88 -1.85
N PHE A 66 3.14 0.38 -2.28
CA PHE A 66 3.84 0.77 -3.48
C PHE A 66 4.80 1.93 -3.23
N ARG A 67 5.86 1.98 -4.05
CA ARG A 67 6.76 3.12 -4.19
C ARG A 67 7.08 3.37 -5.66
N SER A 68 7.41 4.62 -5.99
CA SER A 68 7.82 4.98 -7.34
C SER A 68 9.24 4.52 -7.67
N ILE A 69 9.46 4.20 -8.96
CA ILE A 69 10.80 3.93 -9.49
C ILE A 69 11.37 5.27 -9.95
N HIS A 70 12.51 5.67 -9.40
CA HIS A 70 13.19 6.88 -9.84
C HIS A 70 13.80 6.73 -11.22
N MET A 71 13.69 7.75 -12.06
CA MET A 71 14.19 7.74 -13.45
C MET A 71 15.67 7.41 -13.55
N ASN A 72 16.49 7.80 -12.59
CA ASN A 72 17.91 7.48 -12.56
C ASN A 72 18.17 5.95 -12.51
N ASN A 73 17.30 5.20 -11.85
CA ASN A 73 17.39 3.73 -11.81
C ASN A 73 16.91 3.07 -13.10
N MET A 74 16.03 3.74 -13.87
CA MET A 74 15.59 3.24 -15.18
C MET A 74 16.69 3.35 -16.24
N MET A 75 17.54 4.38 -16.15
CA MET A 75 18.67 4.57 -17.09
C MET A 75 19.84 3.62 -16.85
N MET A 76 19.96 3.08 -15.63
CA MET A 76 21.06 2.20 -15.26
C MET A 76 20.81 0.71 -15.57
N ASN A 77 19.76 0.37 -16.31
CA ASN A 77 19.43 -1.03 -16.65
C ASN A 77 19.36 -1.97 -15.43
N SER A 78 19.13 -1.40 -14.24
CA SER A 78 18.92 -2.21 -13.05
C SER A 78 17.55 -2.88 -13.21
N GLU A 79 17.54 -4.19 -13.24
CA GLU A 79 16.32 -4.97 -13.27
C GLU A 79 15.36 -4.48 -12.18
N PRO A 80 14.06 -4.35 -12.50
CA PRO A 80 13.08 -3.96 -11.50
C PRO A 80 13.22 -4.91 -10.31
N ARG A 81 13.40 -4.37 -9.12
CA ARG A 81 13.55 -5.17 -7.91
C ARG A 81 12.27 -5.99 -7.73
N ILE A 82 12.34 -7.24 -8.12
CA ILE A 82 11.36 -8.24 -7.72
C ILE A 82 11.62 -8.41 -6.24
N SER A 83 10.67 -8.01 -5.39
CA SER A 83 10.73 -8.31 -3.99
C SER A 83 10.76 -9.84 -3.84
N THR A 84 11.92 -10.38 -3.52
CA THR A 84 12.10 -11.80 -3.17
C THR A 84 11.76 -12.05 -1.71
N GLY A 85 10.91 -11.20 -1.11
CA GLY A 85 10.40 -11.43 0.23
C GLY A 85 9.70 -12.78 0.29
N ASN A 86 10.15 -13.65 1.17
CA ASN A 86 9.51 -14.93 1.51
C ASN A 86 8.16 -14.71 2.23
N ASP A 87 7.36 -13.78 1.72
CA ASP A 87 6.10 -13.43 2.35
C ASP A 87 5.02 -14.42 1.95
N TYR A 88 4.66 -15.23 2.90
CA TYR A 88 3.56 -16.19 2.84
C TYR A 88 2.19 -15.59 2.45
N TRP A 89 2.10 -14.27 2.30
CA TRP A 89 0.83 -13.56 2.20
C TRP A 89 0.48 -13.06 0.79
N THR A 90 1.44 -12.92 -0.11
CA THR A 90 1.21 -12.32 -1.43
C THR A 90 1.74 -13.15 -2.58
N LYS A 91 1.42 -14.43 -2.64
CA LYS A 91 1.52 -15.20 -3.89
C LYS A 91 0.28 -14.99 -4.78
N THR A 92 -0.30 -13.82 -4.81
CA THR A 92 -1.16 -13.43 -5.91
C THR A 92 -0.25 -12.99 -7.06
N LYS A 93 -0.33 -13.70 -8.17
CA LYS A 93 0.30 -13.25 -9.43
C LYS A 93 -0.09 -11.78 -9.61
N PRO A 94 0.88 -10.87 -9.90
CA PRO A 94 0.56 -9.46 -10.02
C PRO A 94 -0.60 -9.30 -11.00
N ASP A 95 -1.62 -8.57 -10.57
CA ASP A 95 -2.84 -8.37 -11.32
C ASP A 95 -2.48 -7.85 -12.72
N ARG A 96 -3.17 -8.36 -13.73
CA ARG A 96 -3.03 -7.92 -15.12
C ARG A 96 -3.17 -6.41 -15.25
N MET A 97 -4.10 -5.81 -14.50
CA MET A 97 -4.31 -4.36 -14.45
C MET A 97 -3.10 -3.62 -13.86
N ALA A 98 -2.51 -4.13 -12.79
CA ALA A 98 -1.31 -3.54 -12.21
C ALA A 98 -0.15 -3.48 -13.21
N ARG A 99 0.06 -4.55 -13.99
CA ARG A 99 1.07 -4.58 -15.05
C ARG A 99 0.79 -3.59 -16.17
N LEU A 100 -0.45 -3.48 -16.62
CA LEU A 100 -0.87 -2.52 -17.64
C LEU A 100 -0.70 -1.06 -17.17
N ARG A 101 -0.84 -0.83 -15.86
CA ARG A 101 -0.71 0.49 -15.24
C ARG A 101 0.71 0.86 -14.81
N GLY A 102 1.70 0.05 -15.15
CA GLY A 102 3.12 0.38 -14.98
C GLY A 102 3.80 -0.23 -13.76
N LEU A 103 3.22 -1.27 -13.16
CA LEU A 103 3.91 -2.07 -12.15
C LEU A 103 5.24 -2.59 -12.71
N ASN A 104 6.30 -2.45 -11.93
CA ASN A 104 7.69 -2.77 -12.28
C ASN A 104 8.29 -1.91 -13.43
N LYS A 105 7.58 -0.88 -13.87
CA LYS A 105 8.09 0.11 -14.85
C LYS A 105 8.13 1.51 -14.26
N ILE A 106 7.04 1.94 -13.62
CA ILE A 106 6.87 3.29 -13.06
C ILE A 106 6.88 3.24 -11.54
N TYR A 107 6.32 2.17 -10.96
CA TYR A 107 6.28 1.89 -9.53
C TYR A 107 6.47 0.39 -9.27
N TYR A 108 6.78 0.03 -8.05
CA TYR A 108 6.96 -1.35 -7.62
C TYR A 108 6.21 -1.60 -6.30
N ASN A 109 5.83 -2.84 -6.09
CA ASN A 109 5.22 -3.25 -4.83
C ASN A 109 6.28 -3.63 -3.79
N MET A 110 5.93 -3.41 -2.53
CA MET A 110 6.72 -3.79 -1.37
C MET A 110 6.01 -4.88 -0.59
N SER A 111 6.76 -5.75 0.06
CA SER A 111 6.20 -6.70 0.99
C SER A 111 5.66 -5.98 2.22
N ILE A 112 4.50 -6.44 2.71
CA ILE A 112 3.84 -5.89 3.90
C ILE A 112 3.98 -6.91 5.03
N GLN A 113 4.57 -6.46 6.13
CA GLN A 113 4.55 -7.20 7.37
C GLN A 113 3.67 -6.44 8.37
N SER A 114 2.59 -7.08 8.81
CA SER A 114 1.71 -6.50 9.83
C SER A 114 2.07 -7.07 11.20
N THR A 115 2.31 -6.17 12.15
CA THR A 115 2.48 -6.51 13.56
C THR A 115 1.39 -5.80 14.35
N CYS A 116 0.52 -6.56 15.03
CA CYS A 116 -0.43 -5.97 15.97
C CYS A 116 0.29 -5.71 17.28
N VAL A 117 0.33 -4.46 17.70
CA VAL A 117 1.04 -4.03 18.91
C VAL A 117 0.10 -3.93 20.10
N ASP A 118 -1.21 -3.77 19.86
CA ASP A 118 -2.22 -3.58 20.90
C ASP A 118 -3.24 -4.73 20.87
N GLU A 119 -3.66 -5.17 22.06
CA GLU A 119 -4.70 -6.18 22.26
C GLU A 119 -6.05 -5.78 21.63
N ARG A 120 -6.32 -4.47 21.57
CA ARG A 120 -7.51 -3.92 20.88
C ARG A 120 -7.44 -4.15 19.37
N GLU A 121 -6.28 -4.00 18.76
CA GLU A 121 -6.07 -4.26 17.34
C GLU A 121 -6.23 -5.74 17.02
N VAL A 122 -5.74 -6.63 17.89
CA VAL A 122 -5.93 -8.08 17.76
C VAL A 122 -7.41 -8.45 17.82
N ASN A 123 -8.15 -7.90 18.79
CA ASN A 123 -9.59 -8.13 18.93
C ASN A 123 -10.37 -7.58 17.74
N MET A 124 -10.00 -6.39 17.23
CA MET A 124 -10.58 -5.81 16.03
C MET A 124 -10.31 -6.69 14.79
N MET A 125 -9.08 -7.17 14.61
CA MET A 125 -8.72 -8.07 13.51
C MET A 125 -9.46 -9.41 13.61
N GLN A 126 -9.69 -9.92 14.81
CA GLN A 126 -10.48 -11.13 15.02
C GLN A 126 -11.96 -10.91 14.68
N SER A 127 -12.53 -9.77 15.06
CA SER A 127 -13.92 -9.42 14.71
C SER A 127 -14.10 -9.26 13.20
N LEU A 128 -13.12 -8.69 12.50
CA LEU A 128 -13.10 -8.58 11.04
C LEU A 128 -13.02 -9.93 10.32
N ARG A 129 -12.43 -10.94 10.95
CA ARG A 129 -12.42 -12.32 10.42
C ARG A 129 -13.77 -13.01 10.54
N ALA A 130 -14.55 -12.68 11.56
CA ALA A 130 -15.86 -13.29 11.82
C ALA A 130 -16.96 -12.70 10.92
N ASP A 131 -16.88 -11.42 10.59
CA ASP A 131 -17.90 -10.71 9.81
C ASP A 131 -17.53 -10.57 8.33
N SER A 132 -18.48 -10.90 7.46
CA SER A 132 -18.37 -10.60 6.04
C SER A 132 -18.75 -9.13 5.80
N TRP A 133 -17.83 -8.32 5.32
CA TRP A 133 -18.03 -6.94 4.92
C TRP A 133 -19.19 -6.76 3.91
N THR A 134 -19.40 -7.77 3.07
CA THR A 134 -20.44 -7.77 2.05
C THR A 134 -21.85 -7.80 2.62
N LYS A 135 -22.03 -8.10 3.91
CA LYS A 135 -23.34 -8.06 4.56
C LYS A 135 -23.74 -6.67 5.05
N ARG A 136 -22.83 -5.70 5.01
CA ARG A 136 -23.04 -4.32 5.47
C ARG A 136 -23.13 -3.30 4.33
N LEU A 137 -22.98 -3.74 3.10
CA LEU A 137 -23.21 -2.99 1.87
C LEU A 137 -24.61 -3.34 1.30
#